data_ce7328b93de11b77345d19e1d2eeab52
#
_entry.id   ce7328b93de11b77345d19e1d2eeab52
#
_cell.length_a   1.000
_cell.length_b   1.000
_cell.length_c   1.000
_cell.angle_alpha   90.00
_cell.angle_beta   90.00
_cell.angle_gamma   90.00
#
_symmetry.space_group_name_H-M   'P 1'
#
loop_
_entity.id
_entity.type
_entity.pdbx_description
1 polymer ?
#
loop_
_entity_poly.entity_id
_entity_poly.type
_entity_poly.pdbx_seq_one_letter_code
_entity_poly.pdbx_strand_id
1 'polypeptide(L)'
;PGLPAKDVIDIQITVAGMDAADALAESLRRIGFPRLENVVSDDPKPAYGIGGEADPAMWAKRLHGAADPGRTANIHIRVDGWPGQRFALLFRDWLRADADAAAQYLQIKESAAAAAEREIGYDDSVVAYADVKAPWFDQAYVRAWKWAGESGWST
;
A
#
# COMPACT_ATOMS: atom_id res chain seq x y z
N PRO A 1 1.59 -16.59 1.17
CA PRO A 1 0.81 -17.59 0.43
C PRO A 1 -0.43 -17.96 1.23
N GLY A 2 -1.60 -18.12 0.57
CA GLY A 2 -2.82 -18.57 1.20
C GLY A 2 -3.75 -17.50 1.78
N LEU A 3 -3.37 -16.22 1.78
CA LEU A 3 -4.28 -15.14 2.17
C LEU A 3 -5.21 -14.80 0.98
N PRO A 4 -6.55 -14.92 1.11
CA PRO A 4 -7.48 -14.48 0.08
C PRO A 4 -7.28 -13.01 -0.30
N ALA A 5 -7.36 -12.71 -1.59
CA ALA A 5 -7.16 -11.37 -2.12
C ALA A 5 -8.16 -11.09 -3.26
N LYS A 6 -8.44 -9.81 -3.51
CA LYS A 6 -9.05 -9.39 -4.78
C LYS A 6 -8.13 -9.79 -5.92
N ASP A 7 -8.69 -10.03 -7.11
CA ASP A 7 -7.92 -10.32 -8.32
C ASP A 7 -7.27 -9.03 -8.87
N VAL A 8 -6.35 -8.49 -8.07
CA VAL A 8 -5.56 -7.29 -8.37
C VAL A 8 -4.10 -7.58 -8.06
N ILE A 9 -3.24 -7.34 -9.03
CA ILE A 9 -1.80 -7.48 -8.85
C ILE A 9 -1.22 -6.13 -8.43
N ASP A 10 -0.66 -6.05 -7.22
CA ASP A 10 0.08 -4.87 -6.77
C ASP A 10 1.58 -5.08 -6.97
N ILE A 11 2.20 -4.21 -7.77
CA ILE A 11 3.63 -4.22 -8.08
C ILE A 11 4.26 -3.00 -7.42
N GLN A 12 5.37 -3.16 -6.71
CA GLN A 12 6.18 -2.04 -6.24
C GLN A 12 7.44 -1.90 -7.09
N ILE A 13 7.67 -0.69 -7.61
CA ILE A 13 8.94 -0.27 -8.21
C ILE A 13 9.61 0.70 -7.23
N THR A 14 10.86 0.41 -6.89
CA THR A 14 11.67 1.27 -6.02
C THR A 14 12.62 2.09 -6.88
N VAL A 15 12.68 3.40 -6.62
CA VAL A 15 13.51 4.37 -7.37
C VAL A 15 14.33 5.23 -6.42
N ALA A 16 15.38 5.88 -6.94
CA ALA A 16 16.29 6.70 -6.14
C ALA A 16 15.70 8.05 -5.71
N GLY A 17 14.64 8.54 -6.39
CA GLY A 17 14.00 9.82 -6.08
C GLY A 17 12.75 10.04 -6.91
N MET A 18 11.97 11.08 -6.57
CA MET A 18 10.70 11.36 -7.24
C MET A 18 10.88 11.76 -8.71
N ASP A 19 11.98 12.40 -9.09
CA ASP A 19 12.30 12.71 -10.49
C ASP A 19 12.43 11.43 -11.33
N ALA A 20 13.04 10.39 -10.76
CA ALA A 20 13.12 9.08 -11.40
C ALA A 20 11.75 8.41 -11.52
N ALA A 21 10.86 8.60 -10.53
CA ALA A 21 9.49 8.13 -10.60
C ALA A 21 8.71 8.82 -11.74
N ASP A 22 8.84 10.13 -11.86
CA ASP A 22 8.18 10.93 -12.90
C ASP A 22 8.71 10.58 -14.31
N ALA A 23 9.99 10.28 -14.44
CA ALA A 23 10.60 9.87 -15.71
C ALA A 23 10.03 8.52 -16.26
N LEU A 24 9.47 7.67 -15.41
CA LEU A 24 8.85 6.40 -15.84
C LEU A 24 7.46 6.58 -16.46
N ALA A 25 6.79 7.70 -16.24
CA ALA A 25 5.38 7.90 -16.55
C ALA A 25 5.03 7.60 -18.02
N GLU A 26 5.80 8.13 -18.97
CA GLU A 26 5.54 7.93 -20.39
C GLU A 26 5.80 6.49 -20.82
N SER A 27 6.84 5.85 -20.31
CA SER A 27 7.14 4.45 -20.62
C SER A 27 6.04 3.51 -20.10
N LEU A 28 5.57 3.73 -18.90
CA LEU A 28 4.47 2.97 -18.30
C LEU A 28 3.16 3.20 -19.05
N ARG A 29 2.84 4.44 -19.42
CA ARG A 29 1.65 4.76 -20.23
C ARG A 29 1.65 4.01 -21.54
N ARG A 30 2.78 3.93 -22.26
CA ARG A 30 2.90 3.21 -23.55
C ARG A 30 2.62 1.71 -23.44
N ILE A 31 2.93 1.10 -22.30
CA ILE A 31 2.67 -0.33 -22.07
C ILE A 31 1.33 -0.59 -21.38
N GLY A 32 0.45 0.42 -21.31
CA GLY A 32 -0.92 0.28 -20.81
C GLY A 32 -1.10 0.55 -19.31
N PHE A 33 -0.16 1.26 -18.67
CA PHE A 33 -0.25 1.69 -17.27
C PHE A 33 -0.21 3.22 -17.15
N PRO A 34 -1.31 3.93 -17.49
CA PRO A 34 -1.39 5.36 -17.26
C PRO A 34 -1.28 5.70 -15.78
N ARG A 35 -0.78 6.90 -15.47
CA ARG A 35 -0.70 7.42 -14.12
C ARG A 35 -2.08 7.79 -13.60
N LEU A 36 -2.33 7.51 -12.33
CA LEU A 36 -3.49 7.97 -11.58
C LEU A 36 -3.10 9.26 -10.85
N GLU A 37 -3.45 10.40 -11.43
CA GLU A 37 -2.95 11.72 -11.01
C GLU A 37 -3.46 12.16 -9.64
N ASN A 38 -4.58 11.62 -9.18
CA ASN A 38 -5.16 11.90 -7.87
C ASN A 38 -4.50 11.12 -6.71
N VAL A 39 -3.57 10.20 -7.00
CA VAL A 39 -2.88 9.40 -5.97
C VAL A 39 -1.39 9.73 -5.97
N VAL A 40 -1.01 10.69 -5.15
CA VAL A 40 0.35 11.24 -5.09
C VAL A 40 1.15 10.86 -3.84
N SER A 41 0.50 10.27 -2.84
CA SER A 41 1.09 9.91 -1.56
C SER A 41 0.48 8.62 -1.02
N ASP A 42 1.22 7.91 -0.19
CA ASP A 42 0.64 7.00 0.79
C ASP A 42 0.06 7.82 1.96
N ASP A 43 -0.74 7.19 2.81
CA ASP A 43 -1.27 7.80 4.02
C ASP A 43 -0.15 7.90 5.08
N PRO A 44 0.29 9.12 5.47
CA PRO A 44 1.35 9.29 6.45
C PRO A 44 0.95 8.68 7.80
N LYS A 45 1.82 7.85 8.37
CA LYS A 45 1.61 7.26 9.69
C LYS A 45 2.35 8.04 10.75
N PRO A 46 1.80 8.14 11.98
CA PRO A 46 2.47 8.83 13.08
C PRO A 46 3.87 8.26 13.35
N ALA A 47 4.81 9.14 13.67
CA ALA A 47 6.14 8.73 14.13
C ALA A 47 6.06 8.23 15.57
N TYR A 48 5.95 6.94 15.78
CA TYR A 48 5.95 6.33 17.11
C TYR A 48 7.35 6.00 17.64
N GLY A 49 8.38 6.65 17.11
CA GLY A 49 9.77 6.40 17.49
C GLY A 49 10.36 5.08 16.97
N ILE A 50 9.63 4.34 16.16
CA ILE A 50 10.01 3.02 15.65
C ILE A 50 9.96 2.99 14.11
N GLY A 51 10.57 3.98 13.45
CA GLY A 51 10.65 3.99 11.97
C GLY A 51 9.53 4.74 11.25
N GLY A 52 8.63 5.39 11.97
CA GLY A 52 7.70 6.35 11.38
C GLY A 52 8.43 7.65 11.02
N GLU A 53 8.15 8.21 9.85
CA GLU A 53 8.68 9.50 9.44
C GLU A 53 7.62 10.57 9.66
N ALA A 54 8.03 11.66 10.34
CA ALA A 54 7.13 12.76 10.64
C ALA A 54 6.92 13.71 9.44
N ASP A 55 7.83 13.69 8.46
CA ASP A 55 7.70 14.52 7.26
C ASP A 55 6.73 13.89 6.25
N PRO A 56 5.55 14.48 6.02
CA PRO A 56 4.58 13.98 5.04
C PRO A 56 5.14 13.91 3.61
N ALA A 57 6.14 14.71 3.26
CA ALA A 57 6.73 14.69 1.93
C ALA A 57 7.43 13.36 1.61
N MET A 58 7.94 12.67 2.63
CA MET A 58 8.59 11.36 2.47
C MET A 58 7.58 10.20 2.23
N TRP A 59 6.29 10.48 2.25
CA TRP A 59 5.24 9.51 1.89
C TRP A 59 4.80 9.63 0.44
N ALA A 60 5.41 10.56 -0.33
CA ALA A 60 5.10 10.73 -1.74
C ALA A 60 5.36 9.46 -2.55
N LYS A 61 4.46 9.19 -3.49
CA LYS A 61 4.56 8.07 -4.45
C LYS A 61 3.97 8.45 -5.79
N ARG A 62 4.13 7.56 -6.76
CA ARG A 62 3.32 7.56 -7.99
C ARG A 62 2.57 6.25 -8.10
N LEU A 63 1.32 6.33 -8.56
CA LEU A 63 0.48 5.17 -8.82
C LEU A 63 0.10 5.13 -10.29
N HIS A 64 0.26 3.96 -10.89
CA HIS A 64 -0.18 3.67 -12.26
C HIS A 64 -1.12 2.47 -12.22
N GLY A 65 -2.24 2.56 -12.92
CA GLY A 65 -3.21 1.48 -13.03
C GLY A 65 -3.20 0.86 -14.42
N ALA A 66 -3.52 -0.43 -14.53
CA ALA A 66 -3.71 -1.05 -15.82
C ALA A 66 -4.91 -0.45 -16.55
N ALA A 67 -4.74 -0.09 -17.82
CA ALA A 67 -5.83 0.38 -18.69
C ALA A 67 -6.69 -0.78 -19.20
N ASP A 68 -6.17 -2.03 -19.17
CA ASP A 68 -6.90 -3.23 -19.57
C ASP A 68 -7.78 -3.73 -18.41
N PRO A 69 -9.12 -3.70 -18.54
CA PRO A 69 -10.03 -4.18 -17.50
C PRO A 69 -9.92 -5.70 -17.25
N GLY A 70 -9.40 -6.46 -18.20
CA GLY A 70 -9.16 -7.90 -18.06
C GLY A 70 -7.86 -8.23 -17.33
N ARG A 71 -7.07 -7.21 -16.95
CA ARG A 71 -5.79 -7.37 -16.24
C ARG A 71 -5.67 -6.31 -15.16
N THR A 72 -6.36 -6.50 -14.06
CA THR A 72 -6.32 -5.53 -12.96
C THR A 72 -4.97 -5.57 -12.26
N ALA A 73 -4.16 -4.53 -12.44
CA ALA A 73 -2.86 -4.37 -11.81
C ALA A 73 -2.56 -2.92 -11.49
N ASN A 74 -1.88 -2.69 -10.36
CA ASN A 74 -1.39 -1.39 -9.92
C ASN A 74 0.13 -1.42 -9.81
N ILE A 75 0.79 -0.35 -10.25
CA ILE A 75 2.22 -0.14 -10.07
C ILE A 75 2.40 1.03 -9.12
N HIS A 76 2.90 0.73 -7.92
CA HIS A 76 3.28 1.71 -6.91
C HIS A 76 4.76 2.05 -7.08
N ILE A 77 5.10 3.28 -7.41
CA ILE A 77 6.48 3.74 -7.50
C ILE A 77 6.80 4.53 -6.25
N ARG A 78 7.79 4.06 -5.48
CA ARG A 78 8.21 4.62 -4.20
C ARG A 78 9.72 4.85 -4.17
N VAL A 79 10.14 5.84 -3.41
CA VAL A 79 11.55 6.14 -3.23
C VAL A 79 12.18 5.18 -2.24
N ASP A 80 13.39 4.72 -2.53
CA ASP A 80 14.15 3.81 -1.69
C ASP A 80 14.39 4.39 -0.29
N GLY A 81 14.23 3.56 0.72
CA GLY A 81 14.38 3.93 2.12
C GLY A 81 13.27 4.84 2.69
N TRP A 82 12.35 5.33 1.87
CA TRP A 82 11.23 6.15 2.37
C TRP A 82 10.16 5.30 3.11
N PRO A 83 9.41 5.91 4.05
CA PRO A 83 8.49 5.17 4.91
C PRO A 83 7.49 4.29 4.16
N GLY A 84 6.86 4.79 3.10
CA GLY A 84 5.89 4.02 2.31
C GLY A 84 6.51 2.81 1.61
N GLN A 85 7.75 2.94 1.09
CA GLN A 85 8.48 1.85 0.47
C GLN A 85 8.83 0.76 1.50
N ARG A 86 9.41 1.16 2.64
CA ARG A 86 9.82 0.26 3.71
C ARG A 86 8.61 -0.44 4.34
N PHE A 87 7.54 0.31 4.62
CA PHE A 87 6.33 -0.24 5.24
C PHE A 87 5.65 -1.28 4.35
N ALA A 88 5.59 -1.08 3.04
CA ALA A 88 5.01 -2.07 2.14
C ALA A 88 5.73 -3.43 2.19
N LEU A 89 7.07 -3.43 2.27
CA LEU A 89 7.89 -4.63 2.39
C LEU A 89 7.77 -5.25 3.80
N LEU A 90 7.87 -4.43 4.83
CA LEU A 90 7.72 -4.82 6.22
C LEU A 90 6.36 -5.49 6.48
N PHE A 91 5.29 -4.85 6.02
CA PHE A 91 3.93 -5.35 6.20
C PHE A 91 3.72 -6.72 5.56
N ARG A 92 4.23 -6.90 4.34
CA ARG A 92 4.23 -8.19 3.65
C ARG A 92 4.93 -9.28 4.47
N ASP A 93 6.12 -8.96 4.97
CA ASP A 93 6.96 -9.96 5.65
C ASP A 93 6.46 -10.25 7.06
N TRP A 94 5.95 -9.22 7.76
CA TRP A 94 5.28 -9.40 9.05
C TRP A 94 4.03 -10.30 8.93
N LEU A 95 3.15 -10.07 7.96
CA LEU A 95 1.99 -10.95 7.75
C LEU A 95 2.35 -12.38 7.34
N ARG A 96 3.53 -12.60 6.79
CA ARG A 96 4.03 -13.95 6.50
C ARG A 96 4.55 -14.66 7.74
N ALA A 97 5.06 -13.90 8.70
CA ALA A 97 5.65 -14.41 9.93
C ALA A 97 4.62 -14.53 11.07
N ASP A 98 3.56 -13.72 11.07
CA ASP A 98 2.55 -13.62 12.13
C ASP A 98 1.17 -14.06 11.58
N ALA A 99 0.81 -15.32 11.87
CA ALA A 99 -0.45 -15.91 11.40
C ALA A 99 -1.69 -15.22 12.00
N ASP A 100 -1.60 -14.72 13.25
CA ASP A 100 -2.71 -14.03 13.89
C ASP A 100 -2.93 -12.65 13.27
N ALA A 101 -1.85 -11.93 12.96
CA ALA A 101 -1.94 -10.67 12.21
C ALA A 101 -2.52 -10.89 10.81
N ALA A 102 -2.12 -11.97 10.13
CA ALA A 102 -2.67 -12.32 8.82
C ALA A 102 -4.16 -12.62 8.87
N ALA A 103 -4.62 -13.36 9.89
CA ALA A 103 -6.04 -13.66 10.10
C ALA A 103 -6.86 -12.40 10.40
N GLN A 104 -6.37 -11.51 11.26
CA GLN A 104 -7.00 -10.21 11.55
C GLN A 104 -7.08 -9.34 10.28
N TYR A 105 -6.01 -9.30 9.48
CA TYR A 105 -6.01 -8.56 8.22
C TYR A 105 -7.05 -9.10 7.25
N LEU A 106 -7.22 -10.42 7.16
CA LEU A 106 -8.27 -11.03 6.33
C LEU A 106 -9.67 -10.57 6.77
N GLN A 107 -9.97 -10.64 8.07
CA GLN A 107 -11.26 -10.19 8.60
C GLN A 107 -11.55 -8.72 8.28
N ILE A 108 -10.54 -7.85 8.42
CA ILE A 108 -10.69 -6.43 8.07
C ILE A 108 -10.92 -6.24 6.57
N LYS A 109 -10.25 -7.02 5.71
CA LYS A 109 -10.48 -6.97 4.25
C LYS A 109 -11.90 -7.40 3.88
N GLU A 110 -12.41 -8.45 4.50
CA GLU A 110 -13.77 -8.94 4.28
C GLU A 110 -14.81 -7.90 4.72
N SER A 111 -14.61 -7.30 5.90
CA SER A 111 -15.47 -6.21 6.40
C SER A 111 -15.44 -4.99 5.48
N ALA A 112 -14.26 -4.61 4.99
CA ALA A 112 -14.09 -3.50 4.06
C ALA A 112 -14.75 -3.79 2.70
N ALA A 113 -14.64 -5.01 2.20
CA ALA A 113 -15.30 -5.41 0.97
C ALA A 113 -16.83 -5.34 1.11
N ALA A 114 -17.38 -5.86 2.22
CA ALA A 114 -18.82 -5.77 2.51
C ALA A 114 -19.31 -4.32 2.71
N ALA A 115 -18.47 -3.41 3.19
CA ALA A 115 -18.82 -1.99 3.26
C ALA A 115 -18.86 -1.37 1.85
N ALA A 116 -17.85 -1.64 1.03
CA ALA A 116 -17.77 -1.13 -0.34
C ALA A 116 -18.95 -1.61 -1.22
N GLU A 117 -19.41 -2.85 -1.04
CA GLU A 117 -20.55 -3.41 -1.79
C GLU A 117 -21.89 -2.72 -1.51
N ARG A 118 -22.00 -1.96 -0.42
CA ARG A 118 -23.21 -1.21 -0.09
C ARG A 118 -23.29 0.13 -0.79
N GLU A 119 -22.16 0.60 -1.33
CA GLU A 119 -22.09 1.89 -2.02
C GLU A 119 -22.43 1.75 -3.49
N ILE A 120 -23.13 2.76 -4.04
CA ILE A 120 -23.62 2.74 -5.42
C ILE A 120 -22.57 3.30 -6.38
N GLY A 121 -21.69 4.19 -5.91
CA GLY A 121 -20.64 4.81 -6.71
C GLY A 121 -19.29 4.14 -6.54
N TYR A 122 -18.49 4.11 -7.62
CA TYR A 122 -17.13 3.58 -7.54
C TYR A 122 -16.26 4.35 -6.52
N ASP A 123 -16.30 5.67 -6.57
CA ASP A 123 -15.52 6.52 -5.65
C ASP A 123 -15.95 6.32 -4.20
N ASP A 124 -17.26 6.25 -3.94
CA ASP A 124 -17.82 6.00 -2.60
C ASP A 124 -17.43 4.62 -2.09
N SER A 125 -17.43 3.60 -2.95
CA SER A 125 -17.00 2.24 -2.59
C SER A 125 -15.51 2.16 -2.23
N VAL A 126 -14.65 2.93 -2.92
CA VAL A 126 -13.22 3.02 -2.61
C VAL A 126 -13.00 3.71 -1.27
N VAL A 127 -13.72 4.80 -0.99
CA VAL A 127 -13.66 5.52 0.30
C VAL A 127 -14.13 4.61 1.44
N ALA A 128 -15.30 3.98 1.31
CA ALA A 128 -15.84 3.07 2.33
C ALA A 128 -14.89 1.90 2.63
N TYR A 129 -14.24 1.35 1.59
CA TYR A 129 -13.23 0.32 1.75
C TYR A 129 -12.00 0.81 2.53
N ALA A 130 -11.54 2.01 2.25
CA ALA A 130 -10.38 2.61 2.91
C ALA A 130 -10.68 2.94 4.38
N ASP A 131 -11.84 3.54 4.66
CA ASP A 131 -12.25 3.97 6.00
C ASP A 131 -12.35 2.81 7.00
N VAL A 132 -12.87 1.66 6.56
CA VAL A 132 -12.93 0.45 7.40
C VAL A 132 -11.53 -0.07 7.72
N LYS A 133 -10.57 0.08 6.82
CA LYS A 133 -9.20 -0.41 7.01
C LYS A 133 -8.31 0.52 7.82
N ALA A 134 -8.51 1.83 7.72
CA ALA A 134 -7.58 2.83 8.26
C ALA A 134 -7.25 2.64 9.74
N PRO A 135 -8.22 2.46 10.67
CA PRO A 135 -7.92 2.31 12.10
C PRO A 135 -7.08 1.07 12.42
N TRP A 136 -7.30 -0.02 11.67
CA TRP A 136 -6.51 -1.22 11.84
C TRP A 136 -5.08 -1.04 11.30
N PHE A 137 -4.92 -0.33 10.18
CA PHE A 137 -3.60 -0.06 9.60
C PHE A 137 -2.73 0.80 10.51
N ASP A 138 -3.30 1.73 11.28
CA ASP A 138 -2.55 2.52 12.25
C ASP A 138 -1.95 1.63 13.35
N GLN A 139 -2.73 0.68 13.85
CA GLN A 139 -2.25 -0.30 14.81
C GLN A 139 -1.26 -1.30 14.19
N ALA A 140 -1.54 -1.75 12.98
CA ALA A 140 -0.68 -2.66 12.24
C ALA A 140 0.70 -2.06 11.97
N TYR A 141 0.77 -0.75 11.68
CA TYR A 141 2.02 -0.03 11.49
C TYR A 141 2.93 -0.15 12.71
N VAL A 142 2.40 0.15 13.90
CA VAL A 142 3.16 0.07 15.15
C VAL A 142 3.60 -1.36 15.46
N ARG A 143 2.69 -2.33 15.29
CA ARG A 143 2.97 -3.75 15.54
C ARG A 143 4.03 -4.32 14.60
N ALA A 144 3.95 -3.99 13.32
CA ALA A 144 4.91 -4.44 12.32
C ALA A 144 6.31 -3.89 12.60
N TRP A 145 6.44 -2.61 12.97
CA TRP A 145 7.73 -2.03 13.33
C TRP A 145 8.30 -2.61 14.64
N LYS A 146 7.45 -2.90 15.62
CA LYS A 146 7.89 -3.61 16.82
C LYS A 146 8.44 -4.99 16.46
N TRP A 147 7.73 -5.76 15.66
CA TRP A 147 8.19 -7.05 15.16
C TRP A 147 9.51 -6.93 14.38
N ALA A 148 9.69 -5.91 13.56
CA ALA A 148 10.94 -5.66 12.86
C ALA A 148 12.13 -5.51 13.80
N GLY A 149 11.95 -4.73 14.88
CA GLY A 149 12.99 -4.57 15.90
C GLY A 149 13.32 -5.86 16.66
N GLU A 150 12.31 -6.68 16.95
CA GLU A 150 12.47 -7.95 17.67
C GLU A 150 13.06 -9.07 16.80
N SER A 151 12.73 -9.09 15.50
CA SER A 151 13.18 -10.12 14.56
C SER A 151 14.49 -9.82 13.84
N GLY A 152 15.00 -8.59 13.95
CA GLY A 152 16.15 -8.13 13.18
C GLY A 152 15.85 -7.94 11.69
N TRP A 153 14.57 -7.69 11.33
CA TRP A 153 14.17 -7.49 9.95
C TRP A 153 14.88 -6.28 9.32
N SER A 154 15.35 -6.45 8.08
CA SER A 154 15.92 -5.41 7.24
C SER A 154 15.42 -5.55 5.81
N THR A 155 15.33 -4.43 5.08
CA THR A 155 15.04 -4.41 3.63
C THR A 155 16.26 -4.79 2.81
#